data_12d5ded2ab1311d6baf0028679d82beb
#
_entry.id   12d5ded2ab1311d6baf0028679d82beb
#
_cell.length_a   1.000
_cell.length_b   1.000
_cell.length_c   1.000
_cell.angle_alpha   90.00
_cell.angle_beta   90.00
_cell.angle_gamma   90.00
#
_symmetry.space_group_name_H-M   'P 1'
#
loop_
_entity.id
_entity.type
_entity.pdbx_description
1 polymer ?
#
loop_
_entity_poly.entity_id
_entity_poly.type
_entity_poly.pdbx_seq_one_letter_code
_entity_poly.pdbx_strand_id
1 'polypeptide(L)'
;RLIGFDVVILPLVGSGVVPMRAEDAQWRERAGRLGCALAARADVVVRMTCGIPQVIKGNLADAPRGTQGAGAPLEVVFVRHGATAGTEDHRYSGAGTDEPLSSAGERALRDLACDRDVFRVITSGMARTDQTARILFPNAELMACPGLREMDFGDFEGRSAAELKEDVRYRAWVDSWCETRCPHGEGKSDFT
;
A
#
# COMPACT_ATOMS: atom_id res chain seq x y z
N ARG A 1 10.17 -10.98 11.95
CA ARG A 1 9.15 -11.87 12.56
C ARG A 1 7.79 -11.20 12.47
N LEU A 2 7.03 -11.53 11.42
CA LEU A 2 5.62 -11.11 11.24
C LEU A 2 4.64 -12.15 11.86
N ILE A 3 5.10 -12.90 12.84
CA ILE A 3 4.29 -13.92 13.49
C ILE A 3 3.49 -13.27 14.61
N GLY A 4 2.16 -13.28 14.49
CA GLY A 4 1.22 -12.77 15.49
C GLY A 4 0.43 -11.53 15.06
N PHE A 5 0.31 -11.25 13.77
CA PHE A 5 -0.57 -10.20 13.24
C PHE A 5 -1.81 -10.82 12.62
N ASP A 6 -2.98 -10.26 12.91
CA ASP A 6 -4.25 -10.70 12.33
C ASP A 6 -4.42 -10.18 10.88
N VAL A 7 -3.83 -9.02 10.59
CA VAL A 7 -3.88 -8.38 9.28
C VAL A 7 -2.50 -7.81 8.92
N VAL A 8 -1.99 -8.12 7.73
CA VAL A 8 -0.79 -7.52 7.15
C VAL A 8 -1.15 -6.82 5.85
N ILE A 9 -0.83 -5.54 5.76
CA ILE A 9 -1.07 -4.72 4.56
C ILE A 9 0.27 -4.54 3.85
N LEU A 10 0.38 -5.06 2.62
CA LEU A 10 1.56 -4.88 1.77
C LEU A 10 1.21 -4.05 0.53
N PRO A 11 2.12 -3.20 0.04
CA PRO A 11 1.94 -2.57 -1.25
C PRO A 11 1.91 -3.63 -2.37
N LEU A 12 1.14 -3.37 -3.42
CA LEU A 12 1.11 -4.25 -4.58
C LEU A 12 2.39 -4.03 -5.41
N VAL A 13 3.42 -4.80 -5.10
CA VAL A 13 4.70 -4.74 -5.80
C VAL A 13 4.62 -5.51 -7.11
N GLY A 14 5.02 -4.86 -8.19
CA GLY A 14 5.24 -5.54 -9.48
C GLY A 14 4.09 -5.52 -10.48
N SER A 15 3.06 -4.70 -10.29
CA SER A 15 2.06 -4.46 -11.33
C SER A 15 2.58 -3.37 -12.28
N GLY A 16 2.98 -3.74 -13.46
CA GLY A 16 3.12 -2.80 -14.59
C GLY A 16 4.47 -2.78 -15.31
N VAL A 17 5.61 -3.03 -14.69
CA VAL A 17 6.91 -2.92 -15.36
C VAL A 17 7.74 -4.19 -15.16
N VAL A 18 8.29 -4.72 -16.23
CA VAL A 18 9.29 -5.80 -16.17
C VAL A 18 10.64 -5.18 -15.80
N PRO A 19 11.28 -5.58 -14.69
CA PRO A 19 12.57 -5.04 -14.31
C PRO A 19 13.63 -5.36 -15.36
N MET A 20 14.37 -4.34 -15.80
CA MET A 20 15.47 -4.49 -16.76
C MET A 20 16.79 -4.81 -16.07
N ARG A 21 16.93 -4.57 -14.78
CA ARG A 21 18.16 -4.86 -13.99
C ARG A 21 18.00 -6.12 -13.15
N ALA A 22 19.08 -6.87 -13.01
CA ALA A 22 19.12 -8.10 -12.23
C ALA A 22 18.78 -7.87 -10.74
N GLU A 23 19.18 -6.73 -10.17
CA GLU A 23 18.94 -6.36 -8.78
C GLU A 23 17.44 -6.12 -8.51
N ASP A 24 16.77 -5.39 -9.40
CA ASP A 24 15.34 -5.11 -9.30
C ASP A 24 14.51 -6.37 -9.52
N ALA A 25 14.98 -7.24 -10.41
CA ALA A 25 14.39 -8.56 -10.59
C ALA A 25 14.51 -9.39 -9.30
N GLN A 26 15.66 -9.33 -8.61
CA GLN A 26 15.87 -10.02 -7.34
C GLN A 26 15.00 -9.44 -6.22
N TRP A 27 14.90 -8.10 -6.13
CA TRP A 27 14.03 -7.47 -5.13
C TRP A 27 12.56 -7.82 -5.36
N ARG A 28 12.09 -7.69 -6.61
CA ARG A 28 10.73 -8.08 -7.01
C ARG A 28 10.47 -9.56 -6.71
N GLU A 29 11.46 -10.41 -6.95
CA GLU A 29 11.36 -11.83 -6.63
C GLU A 29 11.28 -12.06 -5.11
N ARG A 30 12.08 -11.35 -4.31
CA ARG A 30 12.03 -11.43 -2.84
C ARG A 30 10.70 -10.95 -2.28
N ALA A 31 10.21 -9.80 -2.74
CA ALA A 31 8.90 -9.26 -2.36
C ALA A 31 7.77 -10.22 -2.79
N GLY A 32 7.83 -10.75 -4.01
CA GLY A 32 6.91 -11.76 -4.49
C GLY A 32 6.96 -13.05 -3.67
N ARG A 33 8.15 -13.55 -3.34
CA ARG A 33 8.32 -14.74 -2.47
C ARG A 33 7.78 -14.50 -1.06
N LEU A 34 7.99 -13.31 -0.49
CA LEU A 34 7.40 -12.95 0.81
C LEU A 34 5.88 -12.93 0.71
N GLY A 35 5.32 -12.28 -0.31
CA GLY A 35 3.89 -12.28 -0.57
C GLY A 35 3.32 -13.69 -0.73
N CYS A 36 3.98 -14.55 -1.51
CA CYS A 36 3.60 -15.95 -1.67
C CYS A 36 3.68 -16.74 -0.35
N ALA A 37 4.74 -16.53 0.44
CA ALA A 37 4.91 -17.20 1.72
C ALA A 37 3.84 -16.79 2.75
N LEU A 38 3.46 -15.50 2.76
CA LEU A 38 2.37 -15.00 3.58
C LEU A 38 1.02 -15.53 3.08
N ALA A 39 0.78 -15.44 1.76
CA ALA A 39 -0.45 -15.94 1.15
C ALA A 39 -0.65 -17.46 1.34
N ALA A 40 0.44 -18.24 1.32
CA ALA A 40 0.38 -19.69 1.59
C ALA A 40 -0.11 -19.97 3.00
N ARG A 41 0.24 -19.15 3.98
CA ARG A 41 -0.10 -19.31 5.41
C ARG A 41 -1.40 -18.60 5.79
N ALA A 42 -1.82 -17.60 5.03
CA ALA A 42 -3.07 -16.89 5.26
C ALA A 42 -4.26 -17.75 4.86
N ASP A 43 -5.35 -17.67 5.61
CA ASP A 43 -6.61 -18.36 5.27
C ASP A 43 -7.36 -17.58 4.20
N VAL A 44 -7.28 -16.24 4.24
CA VAL A 44 -7.90 -15.36 3.26
C VAL A 44 -6.86 -14.41 2.70
N VAL A 45 -6.80 -14.29 1.39
CA VAL A 45 -5.98 -13.32 0.67
C VAL A 45 -6.89 -12.45 -0.19
N VAL A 46 -6.86 -11.15 0.04
CA VAL A 46 -7.64 -10.17 -0.70
C VAL A 46 -6.71 -9.20 -1.39
N ARG A 47 -6.90 -9.03 -2.67
CA ARG A 47 -6.25 -7.98 -3.46
C ARG A 47 -7.21 -6.82 -3.62
N MET A 48 -6.75 -5.62 -3.30
CA MET A 48 -7.51 -4.40 -3.53
C MET A 48 -7.07 -3.74 -4.84
N THR A 49 -8.00 -3.53 -5.76
CA THR A 49 -7.73 -2.81 -7.01
C THR A 49 -8.74 -1.67 -7.13
N CYS A 50 -8.26 -0.43 -7.09
CA CYS A 50 -9.13 0.77 -7.17
C CYS A 50 -10.29 0.78 -6.16
N GLY A 51 -10.05 0.30 -4.93
CA GLY A 51 -11.09 0.20 -3.90
C GLY A 51 -12.00 -1.02 -4.00
N ILE A 52 -11.86 -1.85 -5.04
CA ILE A 52 -12.65 -3.06 -5.23
C ILE A 52 -11.88 -4.27 -4.68
N PRO A 53 -12.42 -4.99 -3.67
CA PRO A 53 -11.80 -6.18 -3.14
C PRO A 53 -11.96 -7.36 -4.10
N GLN A 54 -10.86 -8.04 -4.37
CA GLN A 54 -10.83 -9.30 -5.10
C GLN A 54 -10.28 -10.39 -4.19
N VAL A 55 -11.11 -11.36 -3.82
CA VAL A 55 -10.66 -12.51 -3.04
C VAL A 55 -9.84 -13.44 -3.94
N ILE A 56 -8.57 -13.63 -3.58
CA ILE A 56 -7.64 -14.51 -4.31
C ILE A 56 -7.60 -15.90 -3.66
N LYS A 57 -7.79 -15.97 -2.34
CA LYS A 57 -7.79 -17.22 -1.58
C LYS A 57 -8.79 -17.14 -0.43
N GLY A 58 -9.47 -18.24 -0.15
CA GLY A 58 -10.44 -18.35 0.93
C GLY A 58 -11.76 -17.64 0.63
N ASN A 59 -12.61 -17.56 1.64
CA ASN A 59 -13.87 -16.83 1.57
C ASN A 59 -13.90 -15.80 2.70
N LEU A 60 -14.24 -14.57 2.40
CA LEU A 60 -14.38 -13.48 3.37
C LEU A 60 -15.41 -13.79 4.48
N ALA A 61 -16.42 -14.60 4.16
CA ALA A 61 -17.42 -15.02 5.13
C ALA A 61 -16.92 -16.10 6.11
N ASP A 62 -15.90 -16.85 5.71
CA ASP A 62 -15.31 -17.94 6.50
C ASP A 62 -14.09 -17.50 7.31
N ALA A 63 -13.69 -16.22 7.18
CA ALA A 63 -12.58 -15.68 7.94
C ALA A 63 -12.91 -15.72 9.44
N PRO A 64 -12.06 -16.35 10.27
CA PRO A 64 -12.31 -16.46 11.69
C PRO A 64 -12.41 -15.05 12.30
N ARG A 65 -13.56 -14.78 12.92
CA ARG A 65 -13.72 -13.58 13.75
C ARG A 65 -12.80 -13.75 14.95
N GLY A 66 -11.82 -12.86 15.07
CA GLY A 66 -10.67 -12.97 15.95
C GLY A 66 -10.98 -13.54 17.33
N THR A 67 -10.48 -14.74 17.57
CA THR A 67 -10.31 -15.26 18.93
C THR A 67 -8.80 -15.35 19.18
N GLN A 68 -8.32 -14.64 20.16
CA GLN A 68 -6.93 -14.69 20.60
C GLN A 68 -6.62 -16.11 21.11
N GLY A 69 -5.76 -16.82 20.42
CA GLY A 69 -5.25 -18.12 20.85
C GLY A 69 -4.00 -18.51 20.06
N ALA A 70 -3.00 -19.05 20.74
CA ALA A 70 -1.79 -19.57 20.10
C ALA A 70 -2.18 -20.72 19.16
N GLY A 71 -2.11 -20.47 17.83
CA GLY A 71 -2.47 -21.42 16.79
C GLY A 71 -3.63 -21.02 15.89
N ALA A 72 -4.22 -19.83 16.11
CA ALA A 72 -5.22 -19.27 15.20
C ALA A 72 -4.60 -18.95 13.83
N PRO A 73 -5.33 -19.16 12.73
CA PRO A 73 -4.86 -18.82 11.40
C PRO A 73 -4.59 -17.31 11.27
N LEU A 74 -3.48 -16.96 10.64
CA LEU A 74 -3.13 -15.59 10.33
C LEU A 74 -3.84 -15.16 9.05
N GLU A 75 -4.81 -14.28 9.17
CA GLU A 75 -5.38 -13.58 8.02
C GLU A 75 -4.61 -12.28 7.77
N VAL A 76 -4.19 -12.07 6.54
CA VAL A 76 -3.50 -10.85 6.11
C VAL A 76 -4.34 -10.17 5.04
N VAL A 77 -4.85 -8.99 5.34
CA VAL A 77 -5.64 -8.18 4.40
C VAL A 77 -4.83 -6.95 3.99
N PHE A 78 -4.64 -6.78 2.70
CA PHE A 78 -3.98 -5.62 2.14
C PHE A 78 -5.02 -4.59 1.73
N VAL A 79 -4.95 -3.41 2.30
CA VAL A 79 -5.87 -2.31 2.00
C VAL A 79 -5.08 -1.14 1.43
N ARG A 80 -5.44 -0.68 0.23
CA ARG A 80 -4.95 0.59 -0.28
C ARG A 80 -5.69 1.73 0.44
N HIS A 81 -4.98 2.80 0.80
CA HIS A 81 -5.62 3.99 1.37
C HIS A 81 -6.70 4.56 0.44
N GLY A 82 -7.68 5.24 1.00
CA GLY A 82 -8.72 5.94 0.27
C GLY A 82 -8.17 7.09 -0.60
N ALA A 83 -9.03 7.67 -1.43
CA ALA A 83 -8.62 8.76 -2.29
C ALA A 83 -8.24 10.00 -1.48
N THR A 84 -7.19 10.69 -1.97
CA THR A 84 -6.74 12.01 -1.50
C THR A 84 -6.95 13.02 -2.62
N ALA A 85 -6.82 14.31 -2.34
CA ALA A 85 -6.90 15.33 -3.38
C ALA A 85 -5.86 15.07 -4.49
N GLY A 86 -4.64 14.71 -4.11
CA GLY A 86 -3.58 14.39 -5.06
C GLY A 86 -3.90 13.19 -5.94
N THR A 87 -4.53 12.12 -5.39
CA THR A 87 -4.93 10.96 -6.21
C THR A 87 -6.08 11.29 -7.15
N GLU A 88 -7.02 12.16 -6.76
CA GLU A 88 -8.12 12.64 -7.62
C GLU A 88 -7.58 13.51 -8.77
N ASP A 89 -6.59 14.35 -8.48
CA ASP A 89 -5.93 15.22 -9.46
C ASP A 89 -4.81 14.54 -10.25
N HIS A 90 -4.60 13.23 -10.06
CA HIS A 90 -3.51 12.47 -10.69
C HIS A 90 -2.12 13.06 -10.42
N ARG A 91 -1.88 13.53 -9.19
CA ARG A 91 -0.60 14.07 -8.73
C ARG A 91 0.24 13.00 -8.06
N TYR A 92 1.55 13.15 -8.13
CA TYR A 92 2.48 12.33 -7.36
C TYR A 92 2.34 12.67 -5.87
N SER A 93 1.98 11.69 -5.07
CA SER A 93 1.80 11.80 -3.62
C SER A 93 2.55 10.67 -2.93
N GLY A 94 3.82 10.88 -2.69
CA GLY A 94 4.72 9.93 -2.05
C GLY A 94 4.92 10.20 -0.56
N ALA A 95 6.12 9.89 -0.07
CA ALA A 95 6.51 10.10 1.32
C ALA A 95 6.69 11.58 1.66
N GLY A 96 7.04 12.41 0.68
CA GLY A 96 7.20 13.87 0.85
C GLY A 96 5.87 14.61 1.01
N THR A 97 4.73 13.99 0.65
CA THR A 97 3.41 14.62 0.71
C THR A 97 2.49 13.86 1.66
N ASP A 98 2.34 14.36 2.88
CA ASP A 98 1.44 13.77 3.88
C ASP A 98 0.07 14.43 3.86
N GLU A 99 -0.69 14.17 2.80
CA GLU A 99 -2.05 14.69 2.64
C GLU A 99 -3.11 13.77 3.27
N PRO A 100 -4.22 14.33 3.80
CA PRO A 100 -5.34 13.56 4.30
C PRO A 100 -6.18 12.98 3.16
N LEU A 101 -7.14 12.14 3.51
CA LEU A 101 -8.18 11.69 2.59
C LEU A 101 -9.01 12.89 2.09
N SER A 102 -9.45 12.80 0.84
CA SER A 102 -10.46 13.72 0.32
C SER A 102 -11.84 13.40 0.95
N SER A 103 -12.75 14.38 0.91
CA SER A 103 -14.11 14.16 1.36
C SER A 103 -14.83 13.05 0.57
N ALA A 104 -14.49 12.85 -0.70
CA ALA A 104 -15.01 11.76 -1.52
C ALA A 104 -14.39 10.42 -1.11
N GLY A 105 -13.07 10.40 -0.86
CA GLY A 105 -12.36 9.24 -0.36
C GLY A 105 -12.90 8.75 0.99
N GLU A 106 -13.15 9.67 1.93
CA GLU A 106 -13.77 9.31 3.20
C GLU A 106 -15.17 8.72 3.05
N ARG A 107 -16.02 9.33 2.21
CA ARG A 107 -17.37 8.79 1.95
C ARG A 107 -17.31 7.40 1.37
N ALA A 108 -16.50 7.20 0.34
CA ALA A 108 -16.33 5.90 -0.30
C ALA A 108 -15.88 4.81 0.68
N LEU A 109 -14.99 5.13 1.62
CA LEU A 109 -14.56 4.19 2.66
C LEU A 109 -15.68 3.87 3.65
N ARG A 110 -16.48 4.86 4.06
CA ARG A 110 -17.62 4.64 4.96
C ARG A 110 -18.68 3.74 4.33
N ASP A 111 -18.89 3.88 3.02
CA ASP A 111 -19.85 3.06 2.25
C ASP A 111 -19.36 1.61 2.08
N LEU A 112 -18.06 1.34 2.24
CA LEU A 112 -17.48 -0.01 2.15
C LEU A 112 -17.83 -0.91 3.35
N ALA A 113 -18.40 -0.37 4.43
CA ALA A 113 -18.83 -1.06 5.65
C ALA A 113 -18.05 -2.36 5.94
N CYS A 114 -16.94 -2.24 6.65
CA CYS A 114 -16.16 -3.41 7.03
C CYS A 114 -16.65 -3.95 8.37
N ASP A 115 -17.45 -5.02 8.37
CA ASP A 115 -17.94 -5.70 9.58
C ASP A 115 -16.89 -6.57 10.29
N ARG A 116 -15.61 -6.34 9.98
CA ARG A 116 -14.53 -7.14 10.54
C ARG A 116 -14.07 -6.60 11.87
N ASP A 117 -14.05 -7.48 12.85
CA ASP A 117 -13.38 -7.21 14.13
C ASP A 117 -11.88 -7.45 13.94
N VAL A 118 -11.15 -6.37 13.63
CA VAL A 118 -9.71 -6.38 13.43
C VAL A 118 -9.04 -5.83 14.70
N PHE A 119 -8.20 -6.63 15.33
CA PHE A 119 -7.51 -6.24 16.55
C PHE A 119 -6.38 -5.23 16.29
N ARG A 120 -5.62 -5.42 15.20
CA ARG A 120 -4.44 -4.59 14.91
C ARG A 120 -4.31 -4.28 13.43
N VAL A 121 -4.04 -3.02 13.12
CA VAL A 121 -3.75 -2.53 11.76
C VAL A 121 -2.36 -1.92 11.72
N ILE A 122 -1.54 -2.32 10.75
CA ILE A 122 -0.26 -1.71 10.47
C ILE A 122 -0.45 -0.70 9.35
N THR A 123 -0.06 0.55 9.59
CA THR A 123 -0.10 1.65 8.62
C THR A 123 1.31 2.12 8.29
N SER A 124 1.46 2.94 7.26
CA SER A 124 2.72 3.64 7.00
C SER A 124 2.96 4.83 7.94
N GLY A 125 1.97 5.19 8.78
CA GLY A 125 1.98 6.38 9.62
C GLY A 125 1.69 7.68 8.86
N MET A 126 1.31 7.59 7.57
CA MET A 126 0.84 8.73 6.78
C MET A 126 -0.63 9.01 7.07
N ALA A 127 -1.04 10.30 7.05
CA ALA A 127 -2.40 10.73 7.36
C ALA A 127 -3.46 9.93 6.60
N ARG A 128 -3.29 9.76 5.28
CA ARG A 128 -4.21 8.99 4.44
C ARG A 128 -4.35 7.53 4.85
N THR A 129 -3.27 6.90 5.33
CA THR A 129 -3.30 5.49 5.76
C THR A 129 -3.94 5.34 7.12
N ASP A 130 -3.62 6.24 8.05
CA ASP A 130 -4.18 6.23 9.40
C ASP A 130 -5.68 6.55 9.38
N GLN A 131 -6.10 7.51 8.57
CA GLN A 131 -7.52 7.85 8.39
C GLN A 131 -8.29 6.68 7.76
N THR A 132 -7.71 6.04 6.74
CA THR A 132 -8.30 4.83 6.13
C THR A 132 -8.49 3.73 7.17
N ALA A 133 -7.47 3.47 7.96
CA ALA A 133 -7.52 2.45 9.02
C ALA A 133 -8.59 2.77 10.07
N ARG A 134 -8.68 4.02 10.52
CA ARG A 134 -9.69 4.45 11.52
C ARG A 134 -11.13 4.38 11.00
N ILE A 135 -11.34 4.61 9.70
CA ILE A 135 -12.67 4.52 9.09
C ILE A 135 -13.09 3.05 8.95
N LEU A 136 -12.21 2.20 8.45
CA LEU A 136 -12.54 0.80 8.19
C LEU A 136 -12.49 -0.08 9.44
N PHE A 137 -11.60 0.25 10.40
CA PHE A 137 -11.33 -0.55 11.59
C PHE A 137 -11.28 0.33 12.84
N PRO A 138 -12.39 0.95 13.26
CA PRO A 138 -12.41 1.98 14.31
C PRO A 138 -11.93 1.48 15.67
N ASN A 139 -12.04 0.19 15.94
CA ASN A 139 -11.66 -0.41 17.21
C ASN A 139 -10.26 -1.04 17.21
N ALA A 140 -9.57 -1.04 16.06
CA ALA A 140 -8.26 -1.66 15.94
C ALA A 140 -7.13 -0.82 16.58
N GLU A 141 -6.16 -1.50 17.17
CA GLU A 141 -4.89 -0.88 17.55
C GLU A 141 -4.09 -0.53 16.28
N LEU A 142 -3.76 0.75 16.09
CA LEU A 142 -2.94 1.19 14.97
C LEU A 142 -1.46 1.15 15.36
N MET A 143 -0.67 0.53 14.49
CA MET A 143 0.79 0.49 14.61
C MET A 143 1.41 1.10 13.35
N ALA A 144 2.14 2.21 13.51
CA ALA A 144 2.85 2.82 12.40
C ALA A 144 4.15 2.05 12.09
N CYS A 145 4.35 1.75 10.81
CA CYS A 145 5.58 1.20 10.26
C CYS A 145 6.07 2.10 9.12
N PRO A 146 7.01 3.02 9.37
CA PRO A 146 7.47 3.98 8.35
C PRO A 146 8.06 3.32 7.10
N GLY A 147 8.58 2.11 7.22
CA GLY A 147 9.04 1.33 6.06
C GLY A 147 7.95 0.91 5.06
N LEU A 148 6.66 1.18 5.38
CA LEU A 148 5.54 0.98 4.45
C LEU A 148 5.13 2.25 3.71
N ARG A 149 5.88 3.34 3.86
CA ARG A 149 5.62 4.58 3.11
C ARG A 149 5.85 4.36 1.63
N GLU A 150 5.15 5.15 0.82
CA GLU A 150 5.44 5.28 -0.60
C GLU A 150 6.81 5.97 -0.78
N MET A 151 7.43 5.78 -1.93
CA MET A 151 8.67 6.45 -2.31
C MET A 151 8.49 7.98 -2.24
N ASP A 152 9.52 8.70 -1.78
CA ASP A 152 9.58 10.15 -1.87
C ASP A 152 9.88 10.57 -3.32
N PHE A 153 8.93 11.21 -3.98
CA PHE A 153 9.09 11.69 -5.35
C PHE A 153 9.83 13.04 -5.45
N GLY A 154 10.28 13.61 -4.33
CA GLY A 154 11.07 14.84 -4.29
C GLY A 154 10.42 16.01 -5.05
N ASP A 155 11.14 16.60 -6.02
CA ASP A 155 10.65 17.76 -6.82
C ASP A 155 9.39 17.43 -7.65
N PHE A 156 9.01 16.18 -7.78
CA PHE A 156 7.79 15.76 -8.51
C PHE A 156 6.55 15.68 -7.61
N GLU A 157 6.73 15.72 -6.28
CA GLU A 157 5.63 15.70 -5.32
C GLU A 157 4.61 16.81 -5.60
N GLY A 158 3.32 16.48 -5.46
CA GLY A 158 2.22 17.40 -5.66
C GLY A 158 1.98 17.85 -7.09
N ARG A 159 2.74 17.36 -8.07
CA ARG A 159 2.61 17.70 -9.50
C ARG A 159 2.09 16.49 -10.29
N SER A 160 1.31 16.78 -11.33
CA SER A 160 0.83 15.77 -12.25
C SER A 160 1.85 15.47 -13.36
N ALA A 161 1.72 14.31 -14.00
CA ALA A 161 2.52 13.97 -15.17
C ALA A 161 2.35 15.01 -16.31
N ALA A 162 1.15 15.61 -16.43
CA ALA A 162 0.88 16.63 -17.42
C ALA A 162 1.65 17.95 -17.15
N GLU A 163 1.82 18.32 -15.88
CA GLU A 163 2.59 19.49 -15.46
C GLU A 163 4.10 19.24 -15.58
N LEU A 164 4.53 17.98 -15.48
CA LEU A 164 5.94 17.57 -15.50
C LEU A 164 6.45 17.22 -16.92
N LYS A 165 5.57 17.08 -17.90
CA LYS A 165 5.91 16.54 -19.22
C LYS A 165 7.05 17.29 -19.95
N GLU A 166 7.25 18.59 -19.68
CA GLU A 166 8.31 19.41 -20.26
C GLU A 166 9.56 19.50 -19.37
N ASP A 167 9.51 18.97 -18.13
CA ASP A 167 10.68 18.94 -17.26
C ASP A 167 11.64 17.84 -17.74
N VAL A 168 12.86 18.25 -18.12
CA VAL A 168 13.87 17.33 -18.66
C VAL A 168 14.29 16.26 -17.63
N ARG A 169 14.24 16.57 -16.34
CA ARG A 169 14.57 15.65 -15.25
C ARG A 169 13.47 14.59 -15.11
N TYR A 170 12.21 15.01 -15.22
CA TYR A 170 11.07 14.11 -15.20
C TYR A 170 11.09 13.14 -16.39
N ARG A 171 11.34 13.67 -17.61
CA ARG A 171 11.48 12.80 -18.80
C ARG A 171 12.62 11.80 -18.65
N ALA A 172 13.79 12.25 -18.19
CA ALA A 172 14.91 11.35 -17.94
C ALA A 172 14.58 10.27 -16.90
N TRP A 173 13.81 10.61 -15.86
CA TRP A 173 13.34 9.67 -14.85
C TRP A 173 12.36 8.66 -15.45
N VAL A 174 11.37 9.11 -16.23
CA VAL A 174 10.42 8.22 -16.92
C VAL A 174 11.14 7.34 -17.95
N ASP A 175 12.05 7.89 -18.75
CA ASP A 175 12.84 7.16 -19.75
C ASP A 175 13.73 6.08 -19.11
N SER A 176 14.14 6.30 -17.85
CA SER A 176 14.83 5.28 -17.04
C SER A 176 13.87 4.22 -16.48
N TRP A 177 12.60 4.21 -16.85
CA TRP A 177 11.56 3.37 -16.25
C TRP A 177 11.37 3.61 -14.77
N CYS A 178 11.55 4.85 -14.33
CA CYS A 178 11.49 5.27 -12.93
C CYS A 178 12.53 4.56 -12.04
N GLU A 179 13.64 4.11 -12.63
CA GLU A 179 14.71 3.39 -11.92
C GLU A 179 15.65 4.35 -11.19
N THR A 180 15.88 5.53 -11.79
CA THR A 180 16.77 6.53 -11.20
C THR A 180 16.09 7.24 -10.03
N ARG A 181 16.91 7.91 -9.21
CA ARG A 181 16.43 8.73 -8.10
C ARG A 181 15.66 9.95 -8.60
N CYS A 182 14.53 10.24 -7.97
CA CYS A 182 13.85 11.52 -8.16
C CYS A 182 14.72 12.68 -7.67
N PRO A 183 14.72 13.84 -8.33
CA PRO A 183 15.46 15.01 -7.84
C PRO A 183 15.01 15.37 -6.42
N HIS A 184 15.95 15.42 -5.49
CA HIS A 184 15.73 15.64 -4.05
C HIS A 184 14.80 14.63 -3.35
N GLY A 185 14.52 13.50 -4.00
CA GLY A 185 13.69 12.42 -3.48
C GLY A 185 14.44 11.11 -3.41
N GLU A 186 13.70 10.03 -3.45
CA GLU A 186 14.20 8.66 -3.41
C GLU A 186 14.26 8.03 -4.80
N GLY A 187 15.01 6.96 -4.91
CA GLY A 187 15.00 6.04 -6.03
C GLY A 187 14.63 4.64 -5.53
N LYS A 188 14.38 3.72 -6.45
CA LYS A 188 14.03 2.34 -6.08
C LYS A 188 15.06 1.67 -5.16
N SER A 189 16.34 2.04 -5.26
CA SER A 189 17.41 1.49 -4.41
C SER A 189 17.31 1.90 -2.95
N ASP A 190 16.58 2.95 -2.64
CA ASP A 190 16.39 3.44 -1.27
C ASP A 190 15.22 2.72 -0.58
N PHE A 191 14.42 2.00 -1.36
CA PHE A 191 13.18 1.33 -0.95
C PHE A 191 13.41 -0.13 -0.50
N THR A 192 14.61 -0.46 -0.03
CA THR A 192 15.01 -1.81 0.40
C THR A 192 15.04 -1.99 1.89
#